data_dbdc89af8072dd6c14a3bdf8cee8d85c
#
_entry.id   dbdc89af8072dd6c14a3bdf8cee8d85c
#
_cell.length_a   1.000
_cell.length_b   1.000
_cell.length_c   1.000
_cell.angle_alpha   90.00
_cell.angle_beta   90.00
_cell.angle_gamma   90.00
#
_symmetry.space_group_name_H-M   'P 1'
#
loop_
_entity.id
_entity.type
_entity.pdbx_description
1 polymer ?
#
loop_
_entity_poly.entity_id
_entity_poly.type
_entity_poly.pdbx_seq_one_letter_code
_entity_poly.pdbx_strand_id
1 'polypeptide(L)'
;MLPAAPLHRARLLVAGLWAVSVCTVAIGASVLNAVMSDRAEFGRTVSGLFKAEAFLALACAAIIHLLIAADKTLDHKGKRPLFILTIVGLAGVVGYFYLQPMLAALRATVPPGGVMAADVRQQFGMLHGVSLVLYLMQAVSAVMLVVKSR
;
A
#
# COMPACT_ATOMS: atom_id res chain seq x y z
N MET A 1 -13.78 20.82 -22.03
CA MET A 1 -13.96 19.36 -21.84
C MET A 1 -12.67 18.67 -22.25
N LEU A 2 -12.03 17.91 -21.34
CA LEU A 2 -10.87 17.11 -21.73
C LEU A 2 -11.34 15.94 -22.60
N PRO A 3 -10.67 15.64 -23.72
CA PRO A 3 -11.00 14.48 -24.56
C PRO A 3 -10.79 13.16 -23.79
N ALA A 4 -11.56 12.13 -24.09
CA ALA A 4 -11.55 10.86 -23.39
C ALA A 4 -10.20 10.13 -23.36
N ALA A 5 -9.45 10.21 -24.45
CA ALA A 5 -8.15 9.56 -24.59
C ALA A 5 -7.09 9.97 -23.55
N PRO A 6 -6.92 11.27 -23.20
CA PRO A 6 -5.97 11.67 -22.18
C PRO A 6 -6.39 11.26 -20.76
N LEU A 7 -7.69 11.25 -20.40
CA LEU A 7 -8.15 10.82 -19.10
C LEU A 7 -7.87 9.32 -18.88
N HIS A 8 -8.14 8.52 -19.89
CA HIS A 8 -7.84 7.09 -19.86
C HIS A 8 -6.33 6.81 -19.69
N ARG A 9 -5.48 7.50 -20.50
CA ARG A 9 -4.02 7.38 -20.38
C ARG A 9 -3.50 7.82 -19.02
N ALA A 10 -4.00 8.94 -18.50
CA ALA A 10 -3.62 9.43 -17.19
C ALA A 10 -3.99 8.43 -16.09
N ARG A 11 -5.19 7.85 -16.14
CA ARG A 11 -5.63 6.81 -15.20
C ARG A 11 -4.74 5.58 -15.26
N LEU A 12 -4.38 5.12 -16.45
CA LEU A 12 -3.49 3.97 -16.65
C LEU A 12 -2.09 4.23 -16.09
N LEU A 13 -1.53 5.43 -16.32
CA LEU A 13 -0.22 5.82 -15.82
C LEU A 13 -0.20 5.88 -14.28
N VAL A 14 -1.21 6.51 -13.67
CA VAL A 14 -1.29 6.63 -12.20
C VAL A 14 -1.52 5.27 -11.55
N ALA A 15 -2.38 4.43 -12.12
CA ALA A 15 -2.58 3.06 -11.64
C ALA A 15 -1.30 2.22 -11.78
N GLY A 16 -0.58 2.38 -12.89
CA GLY A 16 0.73 1.74 -13.11
C GLY A 16 1.78 2.18 -12.09
N LEU A 17 1.87 3.49 -11.83
CA LEU A 17 2.76 4.03 -10.80
C LEU A 17 2.46 3.43 -9.42
N TRP A 18 1.18 3.37 -9.04
CA TRP A 18 0.76 2.75 -7.78
C TRP A 18 1.13 1.27 -7.72
N ALA A 19 0.81 0.48 -8.75
CA ALA A 19 1.12 -0.94 -8.80
C ALA A 19 2.64 -1.21 -8.72
N VAL A 20 3.44 -0.44 -9.46
CA VAL A 20 4.90 -0.57 -9.45
C VAL A 20 5.46 -0.19 -8.08
N SER A 21 5.00 0.89 -7.44
CA SER A 21 5.50 1.30 -6.12
C SER A 21 5.24 0.23 -5.06
N VAL A 22 4.02 -0.31 -4.99
CA VAL A 22 3.67 -1.40 -4.05
C VAL A 22 4.57 -2.62 -4.28
N CYS A 23 4.72 -3.09 -5.52
CA CYS A 23 5.57 -4.25 -5.81
C CYS A 23 7.05 -3.99 -5.48
N THR A 24 7.55 -2.79 -5.81
CA THR A 24 8.96 -2.42 -5.55
C THR A 24 9.26 -2.39 -4.06
N VAL A 25 8.37 -1.83 -3.24
CA VAL A 25 8.54 -1.79 -1.78
C VAL A 25 8.50 -3.20 -1.18
N ALA A 26 7.61 -4.07 -1.65
CA ALA A 26 7.57 -5.47 -1.20
C ALA A 26 8.86 -6.23 -1.52
N ILE A 27 9.36 -6.09 -2.75
CA ILE A 27 10.63 -6.71 -3.18
C ILE A 27 11.80 -6.11 -2.39
N GLY A 28 11.86 -4.78 -2.27
CA GLY A 28 12.89 -4.09 -1.51
C GLY A 28 12.94 -4.51 -0.05
N ALA A 29 11.79 -4.64 0.61
CA ALA A 29 11.69 -5.13 1.98
C ALA A 29 12.22 -6.58 2.10
N SER A 30 11.93 -7.44 1.12
CA SER A 30 12.41 -8.82 1.09
C SER A 30 13.93 -8.90 0.92
N VAL A 31 14.50 -8.08 0.03
CA VAL A 31 15.95 -7.97 -0.18
C VAL A 31 16.64 -7.45 1.08
N LEU A 32 16.13 -6.37 1.66
CA LEU A 32 16.69 -5.80 2.90
C LEU A 32 16.65 -6.81 4.05
N ASN A 33 15.59 -7.61 4.16
CA ASN A 33 15.50 -8.68 5.17
C ASN A 33 16.58 -9.76 4.99
N ALA A 34 16.99 -10.02 3.75
CA ALA A 34 18.01 -11.02 3.45
C ALA A 34 19.44 -10.53 3.74
N VAL A 35 19.69 -9.22 3.58
CA VAL A 35 21.06 -8.66 3.65
C VAL A 35 21.35 -7.93 4.96
N MET A 36 20.34 -7.43 5.68
CA MET A 36 20.52 -6.70 6.93
C MET A 36 20.52 -7.67 8.13
N SER A 37 21.63 -7.70 8.87
CA SER A 37 21.75 -8.47 10.11
C SER A 37 21.14 -7.76 11.34
N ASP A 38 21.22 -6.42 11.39
CA ASP A 38 20.59 -5.64 12.46
C ASP A 38 19.08 -5.52 12.23
N ARG A 39 18.31 -6.21 13.08
CA ARG A 39 16.85 -6.24 13.01
C ARG A 39 16.19 -4.91 13.37
N ALA A 40 16.81 -4.11 14.22
CA ALA A 40 16.28 -2.81 14.59
C ALA A 40 16.47 -1.80 13.45
N GLU A 41 17.62 -1.81 12.80
CA GLU A 41 17.89 -0.97 11.64
C GLU A 41 17.03 -1.39 10.45
N PHE A 42 16.91 -2.69 10.17
CA PHE A 42 15.98 -3.23 9.18
C PHE A 42 14.57 -2.70 9.40
N GLY A 43 14.05 -2.82 10.64
CA GLY A 43 12.70 -2.38 10.96
C GLY A 43 12.47 -0.88 10.74
N ARG A 44 13.45 -0.03 11.04
CA ARG A 44 13.40 1.43 10.79
C ARG A 44 13.40 1.74 9.30
N THR A 45 14.32 1.14 8.55
CA THR A 45 14.47 1.35 7.11
C THR A 45 13.21 0.94 6.35
N VAL A 46 12.72 -0.27 6.60
CA VAL A 46 11.53 -0.81 5.94
C VAL A 46 10.27 0.00 6.31
N SER A 47 10.15 0.43 7.58
CA SER A 47 9.04 1.30 7.99
C SER A 47 9.04 2.63 7.23
N GLY A 48 10.21 3.20 6.96
CA GLY A 48 10.36 4.40 6.13
C GLY A 48 9.88 4.19 4.68
N LEU A 49 10.24 3.06 4.07
CA LEU A 49 9.80 2.70 2.71
C LEU A 49 8.28 2.55 2.63
N PHE A 50 7.68 1.80 3.55
CA PHE A 50 6.22 1.63 3.60
C PHE A 50 5.49 2.95 3.87
N LYS A 51 6.08 3.85 4.67
CA LYS A 51 5.52 5.18 4.91
C LYS A 51 5.49 6.01 3.63
N ALA A 52 6.58 6.05 2.89
CA ALA A 52 6.67 6.77 1.63
C ALA A 52 5.67 6.21 0.60
N GLU A 53 5.59 4.88 0.50
CA GLU A 53 4.64 4.19 -0.37
C GLU A 53 3.19 4.52 0.01
N ALA A 54 2.83 4.52 1.29
CA ALA A 54 1.48 4.82 1.75
C ALA A 54 1.03 6.24 1.36
N PHE A 55 1.90 7.25 1.45
CA PHE A 55 1.60 8.60 0.97
C PHE A 55 1.45 8.66 -0.56
N LEU A 56 2.32 7.96 -1.30
CA LEU A 56 2.20 7.86 -2.75
C LEU A 56 0.88 7.18 -3.15
N ALA A 57 0.51 6.11 -2.47
CA ALA A 57 -0.74 5.40 -2.69
C ALA A 57 -1.97 6.28 -2.44
N LEU A 58 -1.97 7.10 -1.37
CA LEU A 58 -3.03 8.08 -1.13
C LEU A 58 -3.16 9.08 -2.28
N ALA A 59 -2.03 9.62 -2.76
CA ALA A 59 -2.02 10.55 -3.89
C ALA A 59 -2.54 9.89 -5.17
N CYS A 60 -2.06 8.69 -5.48
CA CYS A 60 -2.53 7.91 -6.64
C CYS A 60 -4.03 7.62 -6.57
N ALA A 61 -4.51 7.17 -5.41
CA ALA A 61 -5.93 6.87 -5.22
C ALA A 61 -6.81 8.11 -5.38
N ALA A 62 -6.41 9.27 -4.83
CA ALA A 62 -7.13 10.52 -4.99
C ALA A 62 -7.19 10.95 -6.46
N ILE A 63 -6.06 10.90 -7.17
CA ILE A 63 -6.00 11.25 -8.60
C ILE A 63 -6.87 10.28 -9.43
N ILE A 64 -6.79 8.97 -9.19
CA ILE A 64 -7.61 7.97 -9.89
C ILE A 64 -9.10 8.25 -9.66
N HIS A 65 -9.51 8.55 -8.42
CA HIS A 65 -10.89 8.91 -8.10
C HIS A 65 -11.39 10.11 -8.90
N LEU A 66 -10.57 11.18 -8.96
CA LEU A 66 -10.89 12.38 -9.73
C LEU A 66 -10.98 12.07 -11.24
N LEU A 67 -10.06 11.28 -11.77
CA LEU A 67 -10.05 10.88 -13.19
C LEU A 67 -11.29 10.04 -13.54
N ILE A 68 -11.69 9.09 -12.69
CA ILE A 68 -12.90 8.28 -12.89
C ILE A 68 -14.16 9.17 -12.83
N ALA A 69 -14.23 10.10 -11.88
CA ALA A 69 -15.36 11.02 -11.74
C ALA A 69 -15.50 11.93 -12.97
N ALA A 70 -14.36 12.47 -13.46
CA ALA A 70 -14.31 13.37 -14.62
C ALA A 70 -14.57 12.67 -15.96
N ASP A 71 -14.35 11.37 -16.06
CA ASP A 71 -14.51 10.60 -17.29
C ASP A 71 -15.99 10.39 -17.62
N LYS A 72 -16.51 11.19 -18.55
CA LYS A 72 -17.91 11.13 -19.03
C LYS A 72 -18.15 10.02 -20.04
N THR A 73 -17.11 9.37 -20.53
CA THR A 73 -17.24 8.25 -21.49
C THR A 73 -17.53 6.93 -20.78
N LEU A 74 -17.21 6.83 -19.49
CA LEU A 74 -17.57 5.70 -18.66
C LEU A 74 -19.01 5.84 -18.17
N ASP A 75 -19.84 4.85 -18.43
CA ASP A 75 -21.14 4.70 -17.81
C ASP A 75 -21.01 4.29 -16.33
N HIS A 76 -22.12 4.20 -15.63
CA HIS A 76 -22.13 3.81 -14.21
C HIS A 76 -21.54 2.40 -13.98
N LYS A 77 -21.77 1.47 -14.93
CA LYS A 77 -21.26 0.09 -14.84
C LYS A 77 -19.74 0.03 -15.02
N GLY A 78 -19.17 0.87 -15.88
CA GLY A 78 -17.73 1.00 -16.07
C GLY A 78 -17.01 1.67 -14.89
N LYS A 79 -17.60 2.71 -14.29
CA LYS A 79 -17.04 3.43 -13.14
C LYS A 79 -17.01 2.60 -11.87
N ARG A 80 -18.09 1.87 -11.59
CA ARG A 80 -18.28 1.13 -10.33
C ARG A 80 -17.11 0.21 -9.96
N PRO A 81 -16.63 -0.71 -10.83
CA PRO A 81 -15.52 -1.59 -10.47
C PRO A 81 -14.21 -0.84 -10.21
N LEU A 82 -13.96 0.28 -10.90
CA LEU A 82 -12.77 1.10 -10.68
C LEU A 82 -12.83 1.79 -9.32
N PHE A 83 -13.97 2.34 -8.93
CA PHE A 83 -14.17 2.92 -7.59
C PHE A 83 -14.00 1.89 -6.49
N ILE A 84 -14.60 0.70 -6.64
CA ILE A 84 -14.46 -0.39 -5.65
C ILE A 84 -13.00 -0.76 -5.47
N LEU A 85 -12.26 -0.98 -6.55
CA LEU A 85 -10.84 -1.32 -6.49
C LEU A 85 -10.02 -0.22 -5.79
N THR A 86 -10.30 1.06 -6.09
CA THR A 86 -9.60 2.17 -5.44
C THR A 86 -9.90 2.21 -3.94
N ILE A 87 -11.16 1.99 -3.53
CA ILE A 87 -11.56 1.94 -2.12
C ILE A 87 -10.92 0.76 -1.39
N VAL A 88 -10.90 -0.42 -2.01
CA VAL A 88 -10.24 -1.61 -1.43
C VAL A 88 -8.75 -1.39 -1.26
N GLY A 89 -8.09 -0.78 -2.25
CA GLY A 89 -6.68 -0.40 -2.13
C GLY A 89 -6.43 0.63 -1.02
N LEU A 90 -7.31 1.63 -0.88
CA LEU A 90 -7.24 2.62 0.21
C LEU A 90 -7.43 2.00 1.59
N ALA A 91 -8.25 0.95 1.74
CA ALA A 91 -8.39 0.24 3.01
C ALA A 91 -7.04 -0.33 3.49
N GLY A 92 -6.20 -0.82 2.57
CA GLY A 92 -4.83 -1.24 2.87
C GLY A 92 -3.96 -0.09 3.40
N VAL A 93 -4.03 1.07 2.76
CA VAL A 93 -3.29 2.28 3.18
C VAL A 93 -3.75 2.78 4.55
N VAL A 94 -5.05 2.86 4.79
CA VAL A 94 -5.62 3.25 6.09
C VAL A 94 -5.17 2.28 7.18
N GLY A 95 -5.20 0.97 6.88
CA GLY A 95 -4.69 -0.08 7.77
C GLY A 95 -3.23 0.13 8.14
N TYR A 96 -2.39 0.56 7.20
CA TYR A 96 -0.99 0.93 7.48
C TYR A 96 -0.91 2.02 8.55
N PHE A 97 -1.59 3.15 8.37
CA PHE A 97 -1.54 4.27 9.32
C PHE A 97 -2.07 3.90 10.71
N TYR A 98 -3.02 2.97 10.79
CA TYR A 98 -3.55 2.50 12.06
C TYR A 98 -2.64 1.48 12.74
N LEU A 99 -2.09 0.51 12.01
CA LEU A 99 -1.32 -0.60 12.56
C LEU A 99 0.15 -0.23 12.86
N GLN A 100 0.75 0.68 12.10
CA GLN A 100 2.16 1.06 12.30
C GLN A 100 2.47 1.65 13.68
N PRO A 101 1.68 2.56 14.26
CA PRO A 101 1.91 3.02 15.62
C PRO A 101 1.87 1.90 16.66
N MET A 102 0.95 0.94 16.49
CA MET A 102 0.83 -0.22 17.39
C MET A 102 2.05 -1.14 17.29
N LEU A 103 2.49 -1.45 16.06
CA LEU A 103 3.70 -2.24 15.83
C LEU A 103 4.96 -1.52 16.35
N ALA A 104 5.04 -0.20 16.22
CA ALA A 104 6.14 0.61 16.74
C ALA A 104 6.17 0.58 18.27
N ALA A 105 5.00 0.70 18.93
CA ALA A 105 4.90 0.61 20.39
C ALA A 105 5.38 -0.75 20.91
N LEU A 106 4.98 -1.86 20.27
CA LEU A 106 5.45 -3.20 20.65
C LEU A 106 6.97 -3.35 20.46
N ARG A 107 7.55 -2.79 19.39
CA ARG A 107 9.02 -2.80 19.21
C ARG A 107 9.74 -1.99 20.27
N ALA A 108 9.16 -0.89 20.72
CA ALA A 108 9.76 -0.03 21.73
C ALA A 108 9.85 -0.69 23.12
N THR A 109 9.11 -1.76 23.39
CA THR A 109 9.22 -2.52 24.63
C THR A 109 10.45 -3.42 24.69
N VAL A 110 11.15 -3.62 23.57
CA VAL A 110 12.33 -4.49 23.48
C VAL A 110 13.58 -3.67 23.80
N PRO A 111 14.35 -4.04 24.85
CA PRO A 111 15.62 -3.36 25.16
C PRO A 111 16.63 -3.49 24.01
N PRO A 112 17.59 -2.57 23.88
CA PRO A 112 18.70 -2.70 22.92
C PRO A 112 19.42 -4.04 23.09
N GLY A 113 19.54 -4.81 22.01
CA GLY A 113 20.15 -6.15 22.03
C GLY A 113 19.30 -7.25 22.70
N GLY A 114 18.11 -6.90 23.20
CA GLY A 114 17.20 -7.85 23.87
C GLY A 114 16.32 -8.62 22.91
N VAL A 115 15.62 -9.62 23.46
CA VAL A 115 14.66 -10.45 22.74
C VAL A 115 13.24 -10.06 23.15
N MET A 116 12.34 -10.01 22.21
CA MET A 116 10.92 -9.73 22.43
C MET A 116 10.29 -10.82 23.31
N ALA A 117 9.60 -10.43 24.39
CA ALA A 117 8.88 -11.35 25.25
C ALA A 117 7.84 -12.16 24.44
N ALA A 118 7.52 -13.37 24.90
CA ALA A 118 6.70 -14.31 24.11
C ALA A 118 5.30 -13.77 23.79
N ASP A 119 4.64 -13.14 24.74
CA ASP A 119 3.32 -12.51 24.59
C ASP A 119 3.37 -11.31 23.63
N VAL A 120 4.38 -10.44 23.75
CA VAL A 120 4.60 -9.29 22.87
C VAL A 120 4.90 -9.77 21.44
N ARG A 121 5.70 -10.80 21.28
CA ARG A 121 6.01 -11.41 19.98
C ARG A 121 4.77 -11.98 19.31
N GLN A 122 3.89 -12.61 20.08
CA GLN A 122 2.62 -13.13 19.55
C GLN A 122 1.72 -11.99 19.07
N GLN A 123 1.56 -10.91 19.85
CA GLN A 123 0.79 -9.73 19.45
C GLN A 123 1.38 -9.07 18.22
N PHE A 124 2.70 -8.89 18.18
CA PHE A 124 3.40 -8.36 17.02
C PHE A 124 3.16 -9.20 15.76
N GLY A 125 3.24 -10.54 15.89
CA GLY A 125 2.99 -11.47 14.79
C GLY A 125 1.57 -11.36 14.23
N MET A 126 0.57 -11.24 15.10
CA MET A 126 -0.83 -11.07 14.69
C MET A 126 -1.03 -9.75 13.92
N LEU A 127 -0.57 -8.62 14.49
CA LEU A 127 -0.70 -7.31 13.83
C LEU A 127 0.07 -7.25 12.51
N HIS A 128 1.26 -7.86 12.48
CA HIS A 128 2.06 -7.94 11.25
C HIS A 128 1.36 -8.79 10.19
N GLY A 129 0.74 -9.90 10.57
CA GLY A 129 -0.06 -10.73 9.68
C GLY A 129 -1.25 -9.96 9.08
N VAL A 130 -1.99 -9.22 9.90
CA VAL A 130 -3.08 -8.34 9.43
C VAL A 130 -2.54 -7.28 8.44
N SER A 131 -1.41 -6.64 8.78
CA SER A 131 -0.76 -5.67 7.89
C SER A 131 -0.40 -6.28 6.53
N LEU A 132 0.10 -7.51 6.52
CA LEU A 132 0.45 -8.22 5.29
C LEU A 132 -0.78 -8.48 4.42
N VAL A 133 -1.88 -8.93 5.00
CA VAL A 133 -3.14 -9.15 4.26
C VAL A 133 -3.64 -7.85 3.64
N LEU A 134 -3.67 -6.77 4.40
CA LEU A 134 -4.10 -5.45 3.92
C LEU A 134 -3.19 -4.95 2.79
N TYR A 135 -1.89 -5.15 2.91
CA TYR A 135 -0.93 -4.77 1.88
C TYR A 135 -1.11 -5.60 0.59
N LEU A 136 -1.37 -6.91 0.71
CA LEU A 136 -1.68 -7.76 -0.44
C LEU A 136 -2.99 -7.32 -1.13
N MET A 137 -4.01 -6.96 -0.36
CA MET A 137 -5.25 -6.40 -0.92
C MET A 137 -4.99 -5.11 -1.70
N GLN A 138 -4.14 -4.22 -1.17
CA GLN A 138 -3.71 -3.00 -1.86
C GLN A 138 -2.98 -3.34 -3.17
N ALA A 139 -2.01 -4.25 -3.14
CA ALA A 139 -1.24 -4.66 -4.31
C ALA A 139 -2.14 -5.25 -5.41
N VAL A 140 -3.01 -6.18 -5.05
CA VAL A 140 -3.97 -6.78 -5.99
C VAL A 140 -4.89 -5.72 -6.58
N SER A 141 -5.40 -4.80 -5.76
CA SER A 141 -6.27 -3.72 -6.22
C SER A 141 -5.57 -2.80 -7.22
N ALA A 142 -4.32 -2.42 -6.94
CA ALA A 142 -3.52 -1.56 -7.83
C ALA A 142 -3.26 -2.25 -9.18
N VAL A 143 -2.89 -3.53 -9.18
CA VAL A 143 -2.70 -4.31 -10.41
C VAL A 143 -4.01 -4.46 -11.19
N MET A 144 -5.11 -4.75 -10.50
CA MET A 144 -6.42 -4.87 -11.16
C MET A 144 -6.92 -3.55 -11.74
N LEU A 145 -6.57 -2.41 -11.13
CA LEU A 145 -6.84 -1.09 -11.70
C LEU A 145 -6.11 -0.90 -13.03
N VAL A 146 -4.85 -1.33 -13.15
CA VAL A 146 -4.11 -1.30 -14.42
C VAL A 146 -4.81 -2.16 -15.46
N VAL A 147 -5.17 -3.40 -15.13
CA VAL A 147 -5.83 -4.32 -16.05
C VAL A 147 -7.18 -3.79 -16.54
N LYS A 148 -7.99 -3.23 -15.63
CA LYS A 148 -9.32 -2.68 -15.97
C LYS A 148 -9.27 -1.26 -16.57
N SER A 149 -8.12 -0.62 -16.57
CA SER A 149 -7.87 0.67 -17.21
C SER A 149 -7.24 0.53 -18.61
N ARG A 150 -7.16 -0.66 -19.17
CA ARG A 150 -6.70 -0.90 -20.55
C ARG A 150 -7.81 -0.79 -21.60
#